data_e89f5181418d13256c2e631591ac5371
#
_entry.id   e89f5181418d13256c2e631591ac5371
#
_cell.length_a   1.000
_cell.length_b   1.000
_cell.length_c   1.000
_cell.angle_alpha   90.00
_cell.angle_beta   90.00
_cell.angle_gamma   90.00
#
_symmetry.space_group_name_H-M   'P 1'
#
loop_
_entity.id
_entity.type
_entity.pdbx_description
1 polymer ?
#
loop_
_entity_poly.entity_id
_entity_poly.type
_entity_poly.pdbx_seq_one_letter_code
_entity_poly.pdbx_strand_id
1 'polypeptide(L)'
;MMSLATRYLGLQLAHPIVAAASPLTATLDGMRRLEDAGAAAVVMSSLYEEQIRAEDTAYALYTEHGSNSQAEATSYFPELPDYDSGVSGHLETLQRASKALDIPVIASLNGTTAEGWTGHARALEQAGAAAIELNVYSVPFDLGTSGAEVERRTVEVVRQVSATVQIPVAIKLMPYFSSMPHMAAELVRAGAGGLVLFNRFYAPDIDLTTLAVTRTLPLSTAAELPLSLVWIALLSRRVECSLAASRGVETEVEVVKYLLAGADVVMTASALLRHGPEHIATMRGGLERWLEENAYDSVDAIRGLKDATHVEHVDALLRAQYVAALTEYVPGKLIQ
;
A
#
# COMPACT_ATOMS: atom_id res chain seq x y z
N MET A 1 21.52 -12.64 -20.25
CA MET A 1 20.50 -13.25 -19.34
C MET A 1 19.57 -12.13 -18.96
N MET A 2 18.28 -12.27 -19.22
CA MET A 2 17.27 -11.24 -18.94
C MET A 2 17.22 -10.93 -17.43
N SER A 3 17.12 -9.64 -17.06
CA SER A 3 17.08 -9.20 -15.67
C SER A 3 15.71 -8.65 -15.30
N LEU A 4 15.05 -9.27 -14.33
CA LEU A 4 13.82 -8.73 -13.75
C LEU A 4 14.08 -7.81 -12.55
N ALA A 5 15.33 -7.73 -12.09
CA ALA A 5 15.69 -6.98 -10.89
C ALA A 5 15.22 -5.53 -10.95
N THR A 6 14.79 -5.02 -9.83
CA THR A 6 14.37 -3.62 -9.65
C THR A 6 14.82 -3.10 -8.29
N ARG A 7 14.66 -1.80 -8.07
CA ARG A 7 14.95 -1.16 -6.79
C ARG A 7 13.72 -0.43 -6.25
N TYR A 8 13.38 -0.69 -5.00
CA TYR A 8 12.27 -0.03 -4.32
C TYR A 8 12.65 0.36 -2.90
N LEU A 9 12.45 1.61 -2.50
CA LEU A 9 12.83 2.14 -1.18
C LEU A 9 14.31 1.88 -0.81
N GLY A 10 15.19 1.86 -1.80
CA GLY A 10 16.59 1.48 -1.59
C GLY A 10 16.85 -0.04 -1.54
N LEU A 11 15.82 -0.86 -1.42
CA LEU A 11 15.92 -2.32 -1.38
C LEU A 11 16.11 -2.88 -2.80
N GLN A 12 17.01 -3.85 -2.95
CA GLN A 12 17.17 -4.60 -4.20
C GLN A 12 16.17 -5.75 -4.22
N LEU A 13 15.33 -5.81 -5.24
CA LEU A 13 14.31 -6.83 -5.40
C LEU A 13 14.59 -7.68 -6.64
N ALA A 14 14.33 -8.97 -6.56
CA ALA A 14 14.56 -9.91 -7.66
C ALA A 14 13.67 -9.61 -8.90
N HIS A 15 12.51 -9.03 -8.69
CA HIS A 15 11.56 -8.62 -9.72
C HIS A 15 10.54 -7.60 -9.14
N PRO A 16 9.73 -6.91 -9.98
CA PRO A 16 8.88 -5.82 -9.51
C PRO A 16 7.57 -6.23 -8.83
N ILE A 17 7.24 -7.52 -8.72
CA ILE A 17 5.94 -7.97 -8.20
C ILE A 17 6.03 -8.17 -6.68
N VAL A 18 5.25 -7.38 -5.93
CA VAL A 18 5.23 -7.35 -4.47
C VAL A 18 3.84 -7.77 -3.97
N ALA A 19 3.80 -8.63 -2.95
CA ALA A 19 2.55 -8.97 -2.28
C ALA A 19 2.13 -7.82 -1.35
N ALA A 20 1.00 -7.17 -1.66
CA ALA A 20 0.46 -6.06 -0.89
C ALA A 20 -0.17 -6.53 0.44
N ALA A 21 -0.28 -5.60 1.39
CA ALA A 21 -0.96 -5.81 2.67
C ALA A 21 -2.37 -6.42 2.46
N SER A 22 -2.60 -7.57 3.08
CA SER A 22 -3.83 -8.35 2.93
C SER A 22 -3.92 -9.40 4.04
N PRO A 23 -5.05 -10.12 4.19
CA PRO A 23 -5.13 -11.26 5.11
C PRO A 23 -4.06 -12.34 4.88
N LEU A 24 -3.56 -12.50 3.64
CA LEU A 24 -2.48 -13.47 3.32
C LEU A 24 -1.13 -13.09 3.96
N THR A 25 -0.92 -11.82 4.26
CA THR A 25 0.31 -11.31 4.89
C THR A 25 0.18 -11.06 6.39
N ALA A 26 -0.92 -11.55 7.01
CA ALA A 26 -1.16 -11.37 8.44
C ALA A 26 -0.39 -12.35 9.33
N THR A 27 0.07 -13.46 8.79
CA THR A 27 0.76 -14.52 9.54
C THR A 27 2.09 -14.88 8.90
N LEU A 28 3.02 -15.39 9.70
CA LEU A 28 4.29 -15.90 9.20
C LEU A 28 4.11 -17.00 8.15
N ASP A 29 3.18 -17.91 8.35
CA ASP A 29 2.89 -18.99 7.39
C ASP A 29 2.39 -18.43 6.05
N GLY A 30 1.47 -17.46 6.09
CA GLY A 30 0.99 -16.79 4.88
C GLY A 30 2.12 -16.07 4.11
N MET A 31 3.01 -15.37 4.83
CA MET A 31 4.16 -14.70 4.21
C MET A 31 5.18 -15.70 3.62
N ARG A 32 5.43 -16.85 4.29
CA ARG A 32 6.26 -17.93 3.74
C ARG A 32 5.69 -18.49 2.44
N ARG A 33 4.40 -18.76 2.41
CA ARG A 33 3.74 -19.23 1.18
C ARG A 33 3.86 -18.23 0.02
N LEU A 34 3.85 -16.94 0.31
CA LEU A 34 4.09 -15.89 -0.70
C LEU A 34 5.55 -15.87 -1.17
N GLU A 35 6.50 -16.05 -0.27
CA GLU A 35 7.92 -16.19 -0.60
C GLU A 35 8.17 -17.45 -1.44
N ASP A 36 7.64 -18.61 -1.03
CA ASP A 36 7.73 -19.88 -1.76
C ASP A 36 7.12 -19.77 -3.17
N ALA A 37 6.04 -18.97 -3.31
CA ALA A 37 5.43 -18.65 -4.59
C ALA A 37 6.24 -17.62 -5.41
N GLY A 38 7.33 -17.09 -4.86
CA GLY A 38 8.27 -16.22 -5.52
C GLY A 38 7.94 -14.75 -5.44
N ALA A 39 7.31 -14.24 -4.37
CA ALA A 39 7.17 -12.81 -4.14
C ALA A 39 8.54 -12.14 -3.99
N ALA A 40 8.73 -10.95 -4.55
CA ALA A 40 9.98 -10.20 -4.42
C ALA A 40 10.11 -9.48 -3.06
N ALA A 41 8.98 -9.14 -2.46
CA ALA A 41 8.83 -8.61 -1.12
C ALA A 41 7.38 -8.80 -0.66
N VAL A 42 7.14 -8.69 0.63
CA VAL A 42 5.79 -8.70 1.22
C VAL A 42 5.55 -7.42 2.02
N VAL A 43 4.37 -6.83 1.85
CA VAL A 43 3.86 -5.80 2.76
C VAL A 43 2.96 -6.51 3.77
N MET A 44 3.35 -6.50 5.05
CA MET A 44 2.59 -7.13 6.11
C MET A 44 1.21 -6.49 6.27
N SER A 45 0.21 -7.23 6.74
CA SER A 45 -1.11 -6.67 7.06
C SER A 45 -0.97 -5.46 8.00
N SER A 46 -1.81 -4.45 7.80
CA SER A 46 -1.67 -3.19 8.55
C SER A 46 -1.94 -3.39 10.04
N LEU A 47 -1.11 -2.75 10.87
CA LEU A 47 -1.45 -2.44 12.25
C LEU A 47 -2.33 -1.18 12.25
N TYR A 48 -3.52 -1.27 12.83
CA TYR A 48 -4.48 -0.16 12.87
C TYR A 48 -4.37 0.65 14.16
N GLU A 49 -4.49 1.96 14.06
CA GLU A 49 -4.47 2.87 15.21
C GLU A 49 -5.55 2.52 16.25
N GLU A 50 -6.71 2.05 15.82
CA GLU A 50 -7.81 1.60 16.67
C GLU A 50 -7.43 0.37 17.53
N GLN A 51 -6.64 -0.56 16.97
CA GLN A 51 -6.12 -1.70 17.72
C GLN A 51 -5.13 -1.25 18.80
N ILE A 52 -4.26 -0.30 18.45
CA ILE A 52 -3.30 0.32 19.34
C ILE A 52 -4.00 0.98 20.53
N ARG A 53 -5.00 1.82 20.26
CA ARG A 53 -5.77 2.53 21.30
C ARG A 53 -6.59 1.59 22.16
N ALA A 54 -7.13 0.51 21.60
CA ALA A 54 -7.86 -0.48 22.37
C ALA A 54 -6.94 -1.19 23.39
N GLU A 55 -5.71 -1.52 22.98
CA GLU A 55 -4.71 -2.14 23.87
C GLU A 55 -4.25 -1.17 24.96
N ASP A 56 -3.94 0.09 24.62
CA ASP A 56 -3.59 1.13 25.59
C ASP A 56 -4.71 1.36 26.62
N THR A 57 -5.95 1.39 26.16
CA THR A 57 -7.12 1.56 27.06
C THR A 57 -7.31 0.35 27.97
N ALA A 58 -7.15 -0.86 27.43
CA ALA A 58 -7.21 -2.08 28.25
C ALA A 58 -6.09 -2.09 29.31
N TYR A 59 -4.86 -1.75 28.92
CA TYR A 59 -3.72 -1.66 29.84
C TYR A 59 -3.95 -0.61 30.94
N ALA A 60 -4.47 0.57 30.60
CA ALA A 60 -4.79 1.61 31.58
C ALA A 60 -5.86 1.15 32.59
N LEU A 61 -6.93 0.49 32.11
CA LEU A 61 -7.95 -0.09 32.98
C LEU A 61 -7.39 -1.17 33.92
N TYR A 62 -6.49 -2.02 33.45
CA TYR A 62 -5.83 -3.03 34.30
C TYR A 62 -4.90 -2.41 35.34
N THR A 63 -4.17 -1.37 35.01
CA THR A 63 -3.25 -0.68 35.94
C THR A 63 -4.02 0.12 36.99
N GLU A 64 -5.13 0.78 36.64
CA GLU A 64 -5.97 1.51 37.58
C GLU A 64 -6.74 0.55 38.53
N HIS A 65 -7.25 -0.59 38.05
CA HIS A 65 -7.92 -1.58 38.89
C HIS A 65 -6.93 -2.35 39.76
N GLY A 66 -5.70 -2.59 39.30
CA GLY A 66 -4.64 -3.25 40.07
C GLY A 66 -4.16 -2.44 41.28
N SER A 67 -4.30 -1.12 41.28
CA SER A 67 -3.90 -0.25 42.39
C SER A 67 -4.94 -0.14 43.49
N ASN A 68 -6.19 -0.56 43.26
CA ASN A 68 -7.31 -0.43 44.21
C ASN A 68 -7.88 -1.76 44.77
N SER A 69 -7.35 -2.93 44.40
CA SER A 69 -7.83 -4.21 44.92
C SER A 69 -6.99 -4.68 46.09
N GLN A 70 -7.59 -4.71 47.26
CA GLN A 70 -7.06 -5.37 48.45
C GLN A 70 -6.98 -6.91 48.26
N ALA A 71 -6.08 -7.52 49.02
CA ALA A 71 -5.45 -8.83 48.90
C ALA A 71 -6.36 -10.07 49.11
N GLU A 72 -7.54 -10.20 48.54
CA GLU A 72 -8.39 -11.40 48.67
C GLU A 72 -9.19 -11.82 47.42
N ALA A 73 -8.75 -11.54 46.20
CA ALA A 73 -9.40 -12.05 45.02
C ALA A 73 -8.46 -12.93 44.16
N THR A 74 -8.13 -14.09 44.70
CA THR A 74 -7.68 -15.20 43.88
C THR A 74 -8.88 -15.75 43.08
N SER A 75 -8.82 -15.59 41.74
CA SER A 75 -9.73 -16.18 40.73
C SER A 75 -10.94 -15.38 40.27
N TYR A 76 -10.82 -14.08 40.03
CA TYR A 76 -11.86 -13.35 39.32
C TYR A 76 -11.31 -12.67 38.03
N PHE A 77 -10.48 -13.40 37.30
CA PHE A 77 -10.12 -12.99 35.90
C PHE A 77 -10.97 -13.86 34.99
N PRO A 78 -11.92 -13.28 34.22
CA PRO A 78 -12.44 -14.02 33.09
C PRO A 78 -11.23 -14.32 32.21
N GLU A 79 -11.05 -15.58 31.80
CA GLU A 79 -10.19 -15.92 30.68
C GLU A 79 -10.68 -15.10 29.50
N LEU A 80 -9.90 -14.06 29.12
CA LEU A 80 -10.16 -13.34 27.88
C LEU A 80 -10.03 -14.38 26.78
N PRO A 81 -11.03 -14.52 25.89
CA PRO A 81 -10.86 -15.36 24.71
C PRO A 81 -9.59 -14.87 24.02
N ASP A 82 -8.77 -15.79 23.50
CA ASP A 82 -7.49 -15.56 22.82
C ASP A 82 -7.55 -14.31 21.93
N TYR A 83 -7.28 -13.15 22.50
CA TYR A 83 -7.14 -11.88 21.80
C TYR A 83 -5.65 -11.76 21.41
N ASP A 84 -5.20 -12.72 20.59
CA ASP A 84 -3.83 -12.82 20.08
C ASP A 84 -3.59 -11.90 18.86
N SER A 85 -4.24 -10.74 18.84
CA SER A 85 -4.12 -9.78 17.73
C SER A 85 -3.82 -8.36 18.18
N GLY A 86 -3.24 -8.18 19.36
CA GLY A 86 -2.75 -6.90 19.85
C GLY A 86 -1.49 -6.45 19.11
N VAL A 87 -1.04 -5.24 19.43
CA VAL A 87 0.22 -4.64 18.91
C VAL A 87 1.39 -5.59 19.15
N SER A 88 1.45 -6.22 20.33
CA SER A 88 2.52 -7.14 20.71
C SER A 88 2.60 -8.36 19.80
N GLY A 89 1.47 -9.00 19.49
CA GLY A 89 1.41 -10.14 18.57
C GLY A 89 1.79 -9.75 17.12
N HIS A 90 1.40 -8.56 16.69
CA HIS A 90 1.79 -8.03 15.39
C HIS A 90 3.32 -7.82 15.29
N LEU A 91 3.93 -7.21 16.31
CA LEU A 91 5.38 -6.99 16.38
C LEU A 91 6.15 -8.32 16.47
N GLU A 92 5.67 -9.29 17.24
CA GLU A 92 6.26 -10.64 17.31
C GLU A 92 6.20 -11.33 15.95
N THR A 93 5.07 -11.26 15.25
CA THR A 93 4.91 -11.84 13.91
C THR A 93 5.89 -11.19 12.94
N LEU A 94 6.02 -9.85 12.95
CA LEU A 94 7.00 -9.13 12.13
C LEU A 94 8.43 -9.57 12.45
N GLN A 95 8.81 -9.65 13.75
CA GLN A 95 10.15 -10.07 14.15
C GLN A 95 10.47 -11.50 13.71
N ARG A 96 9.50 -12.40 13.77
CA ARG A 96 9.66 -13.77 13.29
C ARG A 96 9.77 -13.82 11.77
N ALA A 97 8.96 -13.03 11.06
CA ALA A 97 8.99 -12.95 9.61
C ALA A 97 10.32 -12.37 9.09
N SER A 98 10.79 -11.26 9.67
CA SER A 98 12.05 -10.62 9.27
C SER A 98 13.29 -11.50 9.47
N LYS A 99 13.21 -12.51 10.37
CA LYS A 99 14.30 -13.49 10.60
C LYS A 99 14.18 -14.75 9.77
N ALA A 100 12.98 -15.08 9.31
CA ALA A 100 12.67 -16.37 8.70
C ALA A 100 12.52 -16.31 7.19
N LEU A 101 12.32 -15.12 6.63
CA LEU A 101 12.16 -14.88 5.19
C LEU A 101 13.45 -14.29 4.62
N ASP A 102 13.80 -14.71 3.42
CA ASP A 102 14.93 -14.17 2.65
C ASP A 102 14.53 -12.91 1.86
N ILE A 103 13.22 -12.66 1.68
CA ILE A 103 12.69 -11.49 1.02
C ILE A 103 12.39 -10.36 2.02
N PRO A 104 12.46 -9.08 1.61
CA PRO A 104 12.14 -7.96 2.48
C PRO A 104 10.69 -8.01 3.00
N VAL A 105 10.53 -7.79 4.32
CA VAL A 105 9.23 -7.59 4.96
C VAL A 105 9.04 -6.10 5.22
N ILE A 106 8.04 -5.51 4.58
CA ILE A 106 7.65 -4.11 4.74
C ILE A 106 6.51 -4.08 5.75
N ALA A 107 6.68 -3.38 6.86
CA ALA A 107 5.61 -3.22 7.84
C ALA A 107 4.57 -2.21 7.34
N SER A 108 3.29 -2.44 7.63
CA SER A 108 2.22 -1.50 7.27
C SER A 108 1.56 -0.94 8.52
N LEU A 109 1.40 0.38 8.58
CA LEU A 109 0.80 1.11 9.67
C LEU A 109 -0.35 1.98 9.13
N ASN A 110 -1.53 1.81 9.70
CA ASN A 110 -2.74 2.52 9.27
C ASN A 110 -3.34 3.33 10.42
N GLY A 111 -3.60 4.59 10.21
CA GLY A 111 -4.20 5.48 11.20
C GLY A 111 -4.44 6.89 10.67
N THR A 112 -4.83 7.78 11.58
CA THR A 112 -5.26 9.14 11.26
C THR A 112 -4.60 10.23 12.10
N THR A 113 -3.98 9.89 13.26
CA THR A 113 -3.42 10.87 14.20
C THR A 113 -1.91 10.76 14.34
N ALA A 114 -1.24 11.91 14.56
CA ALA A 114 0.21 11.98 14.59
C ALA A 114 0.83 11.35 15.86
N GLU A 115 0.12 11.36 16.98
CA GLU A 115 0.70 11.03 18.30
C GLU A 115 0.99 9.54 18.51
N GLY A 116 0.17 8.64 17.93
CA GLY A 116 0.39 7.19 18.03
C GLY A 116 1.44 6.62 17.07
N TRP A 117 1.77 7.34 15.98
CA TRP A 117 2.54 6.80 14.88
C TRP A 117 4.04 6.66 15.14
N THR A 118 4.64 7.63 15.83
CA THR A 118 6.09 7.68 16.01
C THR A 118 6.63 6.57 16.91
N GLY A 119 5.92 6.25 17.99
CA GLY A 119 6.27 5.13 18.87
C GLY A 119 6.20 3.79 18.16
N HIS A 120 5.11 3.56 17.43
CA HIS A 120 4.89 2.31 16.70
C HIS A 120 5.80 2.16 15.47
N ALA A 121 6.09 3.24 14.75
CA ALA A 121 7.07 3.22 13.66
C ALA A 121 8.46 2.75 14.16
N ARG A 122 8.90 3.25 15.31
CA ARG A 122 10.15 2.81 15.95
C ARG A 122 10.10 1.35 16.39
N ALA A 123 8.97 0.91 16.95
CA ALA A 123 8.80 -0.49 17.33
C ALA A 123 8.82 -1.43 16.12
N LEU A 124 8.20 -1.05 15.00
CA LEU A 124 8.26 -1.80 13.73
C LEU A 124 9.69 -1.87 13.17
N GLU A 125 10.44 -0.77 13.22
CA GLU A 125 11.86 -0.77 12.85
C GLU A 125 12.67 -1.72 13.74
N GLN A 126 12.49 -1.66 15.06
CA GLN A 126 13.18 -2.54 16.02
C GLN A 126 12.78 -4.01 15.86
N ALA A 127 11.57 -4.31 15.42
CA ALA A 127 11.12 -5.65 15.08
C ALA A 127 11.72 -6.18 13.77
N GLY A 128 12.45 -5.35 13.02
CA GLY A 128 13.21 -5.76 11.84
C GLY A 128 12.50 -5.51 10.51
N ALA A 129 11.55 -4.59 10.46
CA ALA A 129 10.97 -4.14 9.19
C ALA A 129 12.06 -3.60 8.25
N ALA A 130 12.03 -3.99 6.97
CA ALA A 130 12.94 -3.46 5.95
C ALA A 130 12.55 -2.05 5.49
N ALA A 131 11.26 -1.70 5.61
CA ALA A 131 10.66 -0.40 5.31
C ALA A 131 9.31 -0.30 6.02
N ILE A 132 8.71 0.90 6.04
CA ILE A 132 7.35 1.13 6.54
C ILE A 132 6.48 1.64 5.39
N GLU A 133 5.30 1.03 5.19
CA GLU A 133 4.21 1.57 4.38
C GLU A 133 3.22 2.27 5.30
N LEU A 134 3.21 3.61 5.29
CA LEU A 134 2.22 4.41 5.98
C LEU A 134 0.94 4.48 5.17
N ASN A 135 -0.18 4.27 5.83
CA ASN A 135 -1.50 4.36 5.25
C ASN A 135 -2.32 5.38 6.03
N VAL A 136 -2.19 6.65 5.66
CA VAL A 136 -2.98 7.74 6.26
C VAL A 136 -4.36 7.72 5.62
N TYR A 137 -5.25 6.91 6.21
CA TYR A 137 -6.61 6.71 5.71
C TYR A 137 -7.58 7.55 6.53
N SER A 138 -8.03 8.65 5.96
CA SER A 138 -9.03 9.52 6.57
C SER A 138 -10.07 9.91 5.54
N VAL A 139 -11.33 9.92 5.95
CA VAL A 139 -12.44 10.49 5.17
C VAL A 139 -12.88 11.78 5.88
N PRO A 140 -12.36 12.93 5.47
CA PRO A 140 -12.72 14.20 6.09
C PRO A 140 -14.16 14.55 5.70
N PHE A 141 -15.07 14.50 6.65
CA PHE A 141 -16.50 14.78 6.46
C PHE A 141 -16.96 16.06 7.18
N ASP A 142 -16.10 16.65 8.00
CA ASP A 142 -16.38 17.88 8.71
C ASP A 142 -16.39 19.07 7.73
N LEU A 143 -17.53 19.77 7.67
CA LEU A 143 -17.74 20.91 6.77
C LEU A 143 -16.85 22.12 7.11
N GLY A 144 -16.32 22.19 8.32
CA GLY A 144 -15.41 23.26 8.77
C GLY A 144 -13.94 23.01 8.40
N THR A 145 -13.57 21.78 8.03
CA THR A 145 -12.18 21.43 7.71
C THR A 145 -11.88 21.69 6.24
N SER A 146 -10.92 22.55 5.96
CA SER A 146 -10.49 22.85 4.59
C SER A 146 -9.62 21.73 3.99
N GLY A 147 -9.61 21.61 2.64
CA GLY A 147 -8.70 20.67 1.94
C GLY A 147 -7.23 20.92 2.27
N ALA A 148 -6.82 22.19 2.37
CA ALA A 148 -5.46 22.57 2.76
C ALA A 148 -5.09 22.05 4.15
N GLU A 149 -6.02 22.05 5.09
CA GLU A 149 -5.79 21.52 6.43
C GLU A 149 -5.66 20.00 6.43
N VAL A 150 -6.47 19.30 5.63
CA VAL A 150 -6.35 17.83 5.46
C VAL A 150 -5.00 17.46 4.86
N GLU A 151 -4.58 18.14 3.81
CA GLU A 151 -3.29 17.93 3.15
C GLU A 151 -2.12 18.21 4.11
N ARG A 152 -2.19 19.33 4.85
CA ARG A 152 -1.17 19.69 5.85
C ARG A 152 -1.02 18.62 6.94
N ARG A 153 -2.14 18.07 7.46
CA ARG A 153 -2.10 16.99 8.47
C ARG A 153 -1.41 15.75 7.93
N THR A 154 -1.73 15.36 6.69
CA THR A 154 -1.09 14.20 6.05
C THR A 154 0.42 14.39 5.88
N VAL A 155 0.86 15.57 5.43
CA VAL A 155 2.28 15.91 5.29
C VAL A 155 2.99 15.89 6.65
N GLU A 156 2.35 16.39 7.70
CA GLU A 156 2.92 16.42 9.04
C GLU A 156 3.13 15.02 9.63
N VAL A 157 2.16 14.11 9.45
CA VAL A 157 2.32 12.71 9.86
C VAL A 157 3.55 12.08 9.19
N VAL A 158 3.70 12.25 7.87
CA VAL A 158 4.85 11.70 7.13
C VAL A 158 6.17 12.29 7.65
N ARG A 159 6.23 13.62 7.89
CA ARG A 159 7.41 14.28 8.41
C ARG A 159 7.83 13.71 9.76
N GLN A 160 6.89 13.55 10.69
CA GLN A 160 7.16 13.05 12.03
C GLN A 160 7.63 11.59 12.01
N VAL A 161 6.96 10.73 11.23
CA VAL A 161 7.34 9.31 11.13
C VAL A 161 8.71 9.19 10.46
N SER A 162 8.93 9.84 9.33
CA SER A 162 10.22 9.78 8.61
C SER A 162 11.40 10.33 9.44
N ALA A 163 11.14 11.31 10.32
CA ALA A 163 12.16 11.80 11.26
C ALA A 163 12.44 10.85 12.44
N THR A 164 11.57 9.87 12.68
CA THR A 164 11.65 8.99 13.86
C THR A 164 12.42 7.70 13.59
N VAL A 165 12.41 7.21 12.35
CA VAL A 165 13.03 5.94 11.93
C VAL A 165 14.17 6.17 10.95
N GLN A 166 15.07 5.17 10.83
CA GLN A 166 16.17 5.18 9.87
C GLN A 166 15.83 4.38 8.60
N ILE A 167 14.86 3.46 8.69
CA ILE A 167 14.38 2.70 7.54
C ILE A 167 13.49 3.57 6.65
N PRO A 168 13.44 3.31 5.33
CA PRO A 168 12.65 4.12 4.41
C PRO A 168 11.14 3.99 4.68
N VAL A 169 10.45 5.11 4.47
CA VAL A 169 9.02 5.23 4.66
C VAL A 169 8.35 5.50 3.31
N ALA A 170 7.47 4.60 2.88
CA ALA A 170 6.54 4.84 1.78
C ALA A 170 5.20 5.32 2.34
N ILE A 171 4.49 6.15 1.58
CA ILE A 171 3.11 6.51 1.91
C ILE A 171 2.15 6.01 0.84
N LYS A 172 1.12 5.28 1.28
CA LYS A 172 0.02 4.84 0.43
C LYS A 172 -1.09 5.88 0.43
N LEU A 173 -1.37 6.40 -0.75
CA LEU A 173 -2.22 7.56 -0.93
C LEU A 173 -3.64 7.19 -1.36
N MET A 174 -4.58 8.05 -0.99
CA MET A 174 -5.89 8.16 -1.65
C MET A 174 -5.75 9.04 -2.88
N PRO A 175 -6.57 8.84 -3.93
CA PRO A 175 -6.46 9.65 -5.15
C PRO A 175 -7.15 11.03 -5.05
N TYR A 176 -7.63 11.43 -3.88
CA TYR A 176 -8.51 12.58 -3.68
C TYR A 176 -7.79 13.76 -3.04
N PHE A 177 -6.87 14.37 -3.78
CA PHE A 177 -6.23 15.62 -3.42
C PHE A 177 -6.58 16.69 -4.45
N SER A 178 -6.63 17.95 -4.04
CA SER A 178 -6.89 19.08 -4.94
C SER A 178 -5.80 19.21 -6.01
N SER A 179 -4.55 18.86 -5.68
CA SER A 179 -3.42 18.77 -6.61
C SER A 179 -2.52 17.60 -6.23
N MET A 180 -2.70 16.47 -6.90
CA MET A 180 -1.87 15.27 -6.68
C MET A 180 -0.37 15.53 -6.88
N PRO A 181 0.10 16.25 -7.93
CA PRO A 181 1.53 16.50 -8.09
C PRO A 181 2.11 17.38 -6.97
N HIS A 182 1.36 18.38 -6.52
CA HIS A 182 1.77 19.22 -5.39
C HIS A 182 1.88 18.40 -4.11
N MET A 183 0.86 17.61 -3.82
CA MET A 183 0.84 16.73 -2.64
C MET A 183 2.00 15.73 -2.67
N ALA A 184 2.27 15.10 -3.82
CA ALA A 184 3.40 14.20 -3.99
C ALA A 184 4.74 14.88 -3.67
N ALA A 185 4.95 16.10 -4.19
CA ALA A 185 6.16 16.88 -3.92
C ALA A 185 6.28 17.28 -2.43
N GLU A 186 5.19 17.65 -1.76
CA GLU A 186 5.18 17.97 -0.33
C GLU A 186 5.52 16.74 0.52
N LEU A 187 5.01 15.57 0.18
CA LEU A 187 5.29 14.31 0.89
C LEU A 187 6.75 13.89 0.74
N VAL A 188 7.33 14.02 -0.46
CA VAL A 188 8.76 13.76 -0.70
C VAL A 188 9.62 14.74 0.14
N ARG A 189 9.29 16.03 0.15
CA ARG A 189 9.97 17.02 1.01
C ARG A 189 9.80 16.73 2.51
N ALA A 190 8.71 16.08 2.90
CA ALA A 190 8.49 15.64 4.28
C ALA A 190 9.26 14.37 4.64
N GLY A 191 9.96 13.73 3.69
CA GLY A 191 10.81 12.57 3.93
C GLY A 191 10.24 11.24 3.42
N ALA A 192 9.15 11.25 2.63
CA ALA A 192 8.67 10.03 1.99
C ALA A 192 9.71 9.50 1.00
N GLY A 193 10.19 8.27 1.23
CA GLY A 193 11.08 7.55 0.32
C GLY A 193 10.34 6.88 -0.83
N GLY A 194 9.01 6.77 -0.74
CA GLY A 194 8.18 6.20 -1.81
C GLY A 194 6.72 6.58 -1.69
N LEU A 195 6.03 6.53 -2.85
CA LEU A 195 4.59 6.74 -2.96
C LEU A 195 3.93 5.48 -3.50
N VAL A 196 2.86 5.01 -2.85
CA VAL A 196 2.04 3.87 -3.31
C VAL A 196 0.71 4.40 -3.84
N LEU A 197 0.47 4.21 -5.13
CA LEU A 197 -0.67 4.76 -5.85
C LEU A 197 -1.59 3.63 -6.34
N PHE A 198 -2.75 3.41 -5.77
CA PHE A 198 -3.41 4.08 -4.67
C PHE A 198 -3.99 3.09 -3.66
N ASN A 199 -4.36 3.59 -2.49
CA ASN A 199 -5.24 2.87 -1.60
C ASN A 199 -6.65 2.75 -2.20
N ARG A 200 -7.40 1.77 -1.72
CA ARG A 200 -8.79 1.63 -2.10
C ARG A 200 -9.68 2.50 -1.20
N PHE A 201 -10.51 3.33 -1.82
CA PHE A 201 -11.58 4.01 -1.09
C PHE A 201 -12.67 3.00 -0.73
N TYR A 202 -13.01 2.90 0.56
CA TYR A 202 -14.13 2.10 1.01
C TYR A 202 -15.43 2.82 0.64
N ALA A 203 -16.19 2.18 -0.23
CA ALA A 203 -17.50 2.66 -0.64
C ALA A 203 -18.56 1.63 -0.17
N PRO A 204 -19.26 1.91 0.94
CA PRO A 204 -20.35 1.05 1.39
C PRO A 204 -21.53 1.11 0.42
N ASP A 205 -22.29 0.01 0.35
CA ASP A 205 -23.53 -0.08 -0.42
C ASP A 205 -24.73 -0.26 0.53
N ILE A 206 -25.93 -0.19 0.01
CA ILE A 206 -27.18 -0.36 0.75
C ILE A 206 -27.87 -1.64 0.28
N ASP A 207 -28.08 -2.60 1.17
CA ASP A 207 -28.94 -3.75 0.95
C ASP A 207 -30.41 -3.30 0.90
N LEU A 208 -31.02 -3.41 -0.26
CA LEU A 208 -32.40 -2.95 -0.46
C LEU A 208 -33.46 -3.84 0.24
N THR A 209 -33.08 -5.03 0.66
CA THR A 209 -33.99 -5.93 1.39
C THR A 209 -34.02 -5.61 2.87
N THR A 210 -32.84 -5.38 3.46
CA THR A 210 -32.69 -5.10 4.89
C THR A 210 -32.58 -3.62 5.22
N LEU A 211 -32.39 -2.76 4.23
CA LEU A 211 -32.07 -1.32 4.33
C LEU A 211 -30.80 -1.07 5.19
N ALA A 212 -29.96 -2.06 5.34
CA ALA A 212 -28.71 -1.97 6.07
C ALA A 212 -27.55 -1.54 5.14
N VAL A 213 -26.61 -0.80 5.72
CA VAL A 213 -25.35 -0.49 5.04
C VAL A 213 -24.49 -1.76 5.00
N THR A 214 -24.08 -2.18 3.83
CA THR A 214 -23.24 -3.36 3.65
C THR A 214 -21.78 -3.05 3.99
N ARG A 215 -21.08 -4.05 4.58
CA ARG A 215 -19.65 -3.96 4.93
C ARG A 215 -18.77 -4.75 3.96
N THR A 216 -19.26 -4.97 2.73
CA THR A 216 -18.50 -5.71 1.72
C THR A 216 -17.42 -4.83 1.10
N LEU A 217 -16.22 -5.40 0.94
CA LEU A 217 -15.14 -4.80 0.18
C LEU A 217 -14.86 -5.69 -1.05
N PRO A 218 -15.46 -5.41 -2.21
CA PRO A 218 -15.22 -6.20 -3.41
C PRO A 218 -13.75 -6.16 -3.81
N LEU A 219 -13.17 -7.28 -4.24
CA LEU A 219 -11.78 -7.31 -4.72
C LEU A 219 -11.63 -6.44 -5.98
N SER A 220 -10.49 -5.76 -6.11
CA SER A 220 -10.19 -4.91 -7.28
C SER A 220 -10.08 -5.75 -8.56
N THR A 221 -10.43 -5.14 -9.68
CA THR A 221 -10.31 -5.72 -11.02
C THR A 221 -9.47 -4.82 -11.92
N ALA A 222 -9.04 -5.32 -13.08
CA ALA A 222 -8.26 -4.57 -14.07
C ALA A 222 -8.94 -3.25 -14.52
N ALA A 223 -10.27 -3.15 -14.39
CA ALA A 223 -11.00 -1.91 -14.67
C ALA A 223 -10.61 -0.73 -13.75
N GLU A 224 -9.98 -0.99 -12.62
CA GLU A 224 -9.52 0.04 -11.68
C GLU A 224 -8.10 0.56 -11.97
N LEU A 225 -7.37 -0.06 -12.91
CA LEU A 225 -6.01 0.30 -13.29
C LEU A 225 -5.86 1.75 -13.83
N PRO A 226 -6.76 2.30 -14.67
CA PRO A 226 -6.50 3.55 -15.41
C PRO A 226 -6.17 4.74 -14.50
N LEU A 227 -6.81 4.85 -13.35
CA LEU A 227 -6.57 5.95 -12.41
C LEU A 227 -5.14 5.92 -11.85
N SER A 228 -4.67 4.77 -11.41
CA SER A 228 -3.30 4.63 -10.89
C SER A 228 -2.28 4.75 -12.02
N LEU A 229 -2.58 4.19 -13.19
CA LEU A 229 -1.69 4.21 -14.34
C LEU A 229 -1.34 5.63 -14.78
N VAL A 230 -2.34 6.50 -14.92
CA VAL A 230 -2.11 7.89 -15.33
C VAL A 230 -1.27 8.64 -14.31
N TRP A 231 -1.50 8.45 -13.00
CA TRP A 231 -0.72 9.14 -11.99
C TRP A 231 0.71 8.60 -11.85
N ILE A 232 0.94 7.31 -12.04
CA ILE A 232 2.31 6.76 -12.16
C ILE A 232 3.03 7.42 -13.32
N ALA A 233 2.42 7.47 -14.51
CA ALA A 233 3.04 8.09 -15.69
C ALA A 233 3.33 9.59 -15.51
N LEU A 234 2.45 10.32 -14.82
CA LEU A 234 2.59 11.74 -14.58
C LEU A 234 3.65 12.07 -13.52
N LEU A 235 3.83 11.23 -12.51
CA LEU A 235 4.78 11.46 -11.41
C LEU A 235 6.15 10.84 -11.68
N SER A 236 6.23 9.85 -12.55
CA SER A 236 7.49 9.21 -12.94
C SER A 236 8.54 10.27 -13.31
N ARG A 237 9.75 10.14 -12.74
CA ARG A 237 10.89 11.06 -12.91
C ARG A 237 10.63 12.53 -12.56
N ARG A 238 9.45 12.88 -12.06
CA ARG A 238 9.10 14.23 -11.57
C ARG A 238 9.19 14.35 -10.07
N VAL A 239 9.14 13.22 -9.38
CA VAL A 239 9.36 13.12 -7.93
C VAL A 239 10.60 12.27 -7.66
N GLU A 240 11.41 12.69 -6.69
CA GLU A 240 12.65 11.99 -6.32
C GLU A 240 12.38 10.96 -5.22
N CYS A 241 11.52 9.98 -5.50
CA CYS A 241 11.20 8.88 -4.62
C CYS A 241 10.78 7.64 -5.42
N SER A 242 10.70 6.49 -4.78
CA SER A 242 10.19 5.26 -5.40
C SER A 242 8.69 5.36 -5.67
N LEU A 243 8.23 4.81 -6.81
CA LEU A 243 6.82 4.72 -7.17
C LEU A 243 6.36 3.26 -7.18
N ALA A 244 5.39 2.94 -6.33
CA ALA A 244 4.72 1.66 -6.31
C ALA A 244 3.32 1.78 -6.89
N ALA A 245 3.02 0.98 -7.90
CA ALA A 245 1.68 0.91 -8.47
C ALA A 245 0.83 -0.10 -7.69
N SER A 246 -0.39 0.25 -7.43
CA SER A 246 -1.37 -0.60 -6.77
C SER A 246 -2.76 -0.40 -7.39
N ARG A 247 -3.65 -1.38 -7.24
CA ARG A 247 -5.00 -1.47 -7.82
C ARG A 247 -5.02 -2.03 -9.23
N GLY A 248 -6.01 -2.86 -9.48
CA GLY A 248 -6.28 -3.43 -10.79
C GLY A 248 -5.21 -4.39 -11.31
N VAL A 249 -4.27 -4.80 -10.49
CA VAL A 249 -3.22 -5.75 -10.88
C VAL A 249 -3.78 -7.16 -10.79
N GLU A 250 -4.02 -7.77 -11.93
CA GLU A 250 -4.62 -9.09 -12.05
C GLU A 250 -3.73 -10.09 -12.78
N THR A 251 -3.02 -9.63 -13.81
CA THR A 251 -2.13 -10.44 -14.63
C THR A 251 -0.80 -9.70 -14.92
N GLU A 252 0.09 -10.32 -15.70
CA GLU A 252 1.30 -9.69 -16.23
C GLU A 252 1.01 -8.45 -17.09
N VAL A 253 -0.16 -8.39 -17.71
CA VAL A 253 -0.54 -7.24 -18.56
C VAL A 253 -0.56 -5.95 -17.78
N GLU A 254 -1.15 -5.94 -16.60
CA GLU A 254 -1.17 -4.77 -15.72
C GLU A 254 0.21 -4.48 -15.15
N VAL A 255 1.01 -5.51 -14.85
CA VAL A 255 2.40 -5.34 -14.42
C VAL A 255 3.20 -4.60 -15.49
N VAL A 256 3.16 -5.05 -16.73
CA VAL A 256 3.86 -4.41 -17.86
C VAL A 256 3.39 -2.97 -18.06
N LYS A 257 2.08 -2.71 -18.04
CA LYS A 257 1.54 -1.34 -18.19
C LYS A 257 2.08 -0.39 -17.12
N TYR A 258 2.12 -0.82 -15.86
CA TYR A 258 2.65 0.00 -14.78
C TYR A 258 4.15 0.25 -14.89
N LEU A 259 4.93 -0.75 -15.32
CA LEU A 259 6.36 -0.58 -15.56
C LEU A 259 6.61 0.40 -16.72
N LEU A 260 5.87 0.27 -17.82
CA LEU A 260 5.93 1.21 -18.94
C LEU A 260 5.58 2.64 -18.53
N ALA A 261 4.64 2.81 -17.58
CA ALA A 261 4.30 4.11 -17.00
C ALA A 261 5.37 4.66 -16.04
N GLY A 262 6.27 3.82 -15.53
CA GLY A 262 7.39 4.24 -14.70
C GLY A 262 7.30 3.80 -13.22
N ALA A 263 6.47 2.83 -12.88
CA ALA A 263 6.50 2.22 -11.56
C ALA A 263 7.81 1.45 -11.32
N ASP A 264 8.35 1.55 -10.11
CA ASP A 264 9.48 0.73 -9.67
C ASP A 264 9.03 -0.68 -9.29
N VAL A 265 7.86 -0.78 -8.65
CA VAL A 265 7.23 -2.03 -8.28
C VAL A 265 5.72 -2.00 -8.50
N VAL A 266 5.14 -3.18 -8.59
CA VAL A 266 3.70 -3.38 -8.77
C VAL A 266 3.19 -4.26 -7.64
N MET A 267 2.22 -3.75 -6.88
CA MET A 267 1.69 -4.39 -5.70
C MET A 267 0.34 -5.03 -5.98
N THR A 268 0.16 -6.28 -5.58
CA THR A 268 -1.11 -6.99 -5.74
C THR A 268 -1.56 -7.67 -4.44
N ALA A 269 -2.85 -7.61 -4.16
CA ALA A 269 -3.53 -8.35 -3.09
C ALA A 269 -4.74 -9.10 -3.66
N SER A 270 -5.59 -8.41 -4.43
CA SER A 270 -6.87 -8.96 -4.91
C SER A 270 -6.70 -10.19 -5.80
N ALA A 271 -5.68 -10.19 -6.68
CA ALA A 271 -5.39 -11.36 -7.52
C ALA A 271 -4.93 -12.54 -6.67
N LEU A 272 -4.08 -12.30 -5.65
CA LEU A 272 -3.61 -13.35 -4.76
C LEU A 272 -4.71 -13.92 -3.87
N LEU A 273 -5.64 -13.08 -3.42
CA LEU A 273 -6.83 -13.54 -2.68
C LEU A 273 -7.78 -14.36 -3.54
N ARG A 274 -7.83 -14.08 -4.84
CA ARG A 274 -8.72 -14.76 -5.81
C ARG A 274 -8.12 -16.07 -6.32
N HIS A 275 -6.83 -16.08 -6.60
CA HIS A 275 -6.15 -17.18 -7.31
C HIS A 275 -5.11 -17.93 -6.48
N GLY A 276 -4.85 -17.49 -5.25
CA GLY A 276 -3.80 -18.04 -4.38
C GLY A 276 -2.42 -17.40 -4.57
N PRO A 277 -1.48 -17.65 -3.64
CA PRO A 277 -0.12 -17.11 -3.69
C PRO A 277 0.65 -17.47 -4.96
N GLU A 278 0.43 -18.68 -5.50
CA GLU A 278 1.11 -19.24 -6.68
C GLU A 278 0.90 -18.39 -7.94
N HIS A 279 -0.10 -17.52 -7.93
CA HIS A 279 -0.37 -16.58 -9.03
C HIS A 279 0.77 -15.58 -9.25
N ILE A 280 1.62 -15.33 -8.25
CA ILE A 280 2.84 -14.52 -8.39
C ILE A 280 3.77 -15.13 -9.44
N ALA A 281 4.01 -16.44 -9.38
CA ALA A 281 4.84 -17.13 -10.36
C ALA A 281 4.26 -17.04 -11.78
N THR A 282 2.93 -17.09 -11.91
CA THR A 282 2.23 -16.91 -13.19
C THR A 282 2.46 -15.52 -13.77
N MET A 283 2.27 -14.48 -12.96
CA MET A 283 2.50 -13.09 -13.39
C MET A 283 3.96 -12.84 -13.75
N ARG A 284 4.90 -13.37 -12.94
CA ARG A 284 6.33 -13.25 -13.20
C ARG A 284 6.71 -13.92 -14.53
N GLY A 285 6.30 -15.16 -14.73
CA GLY A 285 6.56 -15.88 -15.99
C GLY A 285 5.90 -15.20 -17.20
N GLY A 286 4.74 -14.54 -17.02
CA GLY A 286 4.12 -13.71 -18.04
C GLY A 286 4.95 -12.47 -18.38
N LEU A 287 5.48 -11.77 -17.37
CA LEU A 287 6.38 -10.63 -17.56
C LEU A 287 7.66 -11.05 -18.29
N GLU A 288 8.28 -12.18 -17.91
CA GLU A 288 9.45 -12.73 -18.59
C GLU A 288 9.16 -12.96 -20.07
N ARG A 289 8.11 -13.69 -20.41
CA ARG A 289 7.71 -13.93 -21.81
C ARG A 289 7.48 -12.65 -22.58
N TRP A 290 6.77 -11.67 -21.99
CA TRP A 290 6.50 -10.40 -22.64
C TRP A 290 7.78 -9.64 -22.97
N LEU A 291 8.77 -9.63 -22.08
CA LEU A 291 10.08 -9.01 -22.31
C LEU A 291 10.82 -9.72 -23.45
N GLU A 292 10.83 -11.05 -23.46
CA GLU A 292 11.45 -11.85 -24.51
C GLU A 292 10.81 -11.59 -25.89
N GLU A 293 9.49 -11.66 -25.98
CA GLU A 293 8.73 -11.44 -27.20
C GLU A 293 8.91 -10.03 -27.78
N ASN A 294 9.17 -9.04 -26.91
CA ASN A 294 9.40 -7.66 -27.33
C ASN A 294 10.90 -7.27 -27.40
N ALA A 295 11.79 -8.25 -27.27
CA ALA A 295 13.25 -8.10 -27.36
C ALA A 295 13.84 -7.10 -26.34
N TYR A 296 13.29 -7.06 -25.12
CA TYR A 296 13.87 -6.36 -23.99
C TYR A 296 14.67 -7.31 -23.11
N ASP A 297 15.80 -6.83 -22.62
CA ASP A 297 16.72 -7.64 -21.78
C ASP A 297 16.55 -7.36 -20.27
N SER A 298 15.76 -6.37 -19.90
CA SER A 298 15.54 -6.03 -18.49
C SER A 298 14.24 -5.24 -18.23
N VAL A 299 13.77 -5.28 -16.98
CA VAL A 299 12.69 -4.41 -16.49
C VAL A 299 13.10 -2.94 -16.58
N ASP A 300 14.36 -2.62 -16.28
CA ASP A 300 14.87 -1.25 -16.39
C ASP A 300 14.79 -0.68 -17.81
N ALA A 301 14.93 -1.52 -18.85
CA ALA A 301 14.82 -1.10 -20.24
C ALA A 301 13.42 -0.64 -20.61
N ILE A 302 12.37 -1.12 -19.95
CA ILE A 302 10.98 -0.73 -20.25
C ILE A 302 10.43 0.31 -19.27
N ARG A 303 11.07 0.49 -18.11
CA ARG A 303 10.54 1.36 -17.05
C ARG A 303 10.49 2.82 -17.50
N GLY A 304 9.28 3.37 -17.52
CA GLY A 304 9.01 4.75 -17.89
C GLY A 304 9.11 5.06 -19.40
N LEU A 305 9.10 4.04 -20.28
CA LEU A 305 9.05 4.30 -21.74
C LEU A 305 7.78 5.04 -22.19
N LYS A 306 6.75 5.03 -21.37
CA LYS A 306 5.47 5.69 -21.60
C LYS A 306 5.12 6.70 -20.49
N ASP A 307 6.13 7.18 -19.78
CA ASP A 307 5.93 8.27 -18.80
C ASP A 307 5.66 9.61 -19.52
N ALA A 308 5.25 10.61 -18.75
CA ALA A 308 4.91 11.93 -19.28
C ALA A 308 6.09 12.92 -19.28
N THR A 309 7.34 12.46 -19.12
CA THR A 309 8.52 13.35 -19.01
C THR A 309 8.79 14.14 -20.29
N HIS A 310 8.45 13.58 -21.44
CA HIS A 310 8.67 14.21 -22.76
C HIS A 310 7.50 15.09 -23.21
N VAL A 311 6.49 15.28 -22.35
CA VAL A 311 5.31 16.09 -22.70
C VAL A 311 5.41 17.45 -21.99
N GLU A 312 5.57 18.52 -22.76
CA GLU A 312 5.68 19.89 -22.23
C GLU A 312 4.34 20.39 -21.64
N HIS A 313 3.21 20.06 -22.30
CA HIS A 313 1.86 20.49 -21.91
C HIS A 313 0.98 19.30 -21.61
N VAL A 314 1.24 18.64 -20.47
CA VAL A 314 0.52 17.41 -20.06
C VAL A 314 -0.98 17.64 -19.88
N ASP A 315 -1.38 18.75 -19.30
CA ASP A 315 -2.77 19.17 -19.11
C ASP A 315 -3.51 19.34 -20.45
N ALA A 316 -2.87 19.97 -21.41
CA ALA A 316 -3.41 20.12 -22.76
C ALA A 316 -3.52 18.77 -23.48
N LEU A 317 -2.51 17.90 -23.36
CA LEU A 317 -2.55 16.55 -23.93
C LEU A 317 -3.69 15.72 -23.32
N LEU A 318 -3.79 15.67 -21.99
CA LEU A 318 -4.87 14.92 -21.29
C LEU A 318 -6.25 15.47 -21.66
N ARG A 319 -6.37 16.80 -21.80
CA ARG A 319 -7.61 17.42 -22.26
C ARG A 319 -7.94 17.05 -23.70
N ALA A 320 -6.97 17.05 -24.60
CA ALA A 320 -7.14 16.64 -25.99
C ALA A 320 -7.55 15.17 -26.11
N GLN A 321 -6.90 14.28 -25.37
CA GLN A 321 -7.27 12.85 -25.31
C GLN A 321 -8.68 12.64 -24.76
N TYR A 322 -9.07 13.37 -23.74
CA TYR A 322 -10.43 13.32 -23.19
C TYR A 322 -11.46 13.74 -24.26
N VAL A 323 -11.22 14.84 -24.98
CA VAL A 323 -12.10 15.31 -26.06
C VAL A 323 -12.18 14.27 -27.17
N ALA A 324 -11.06 13.72 -27.63
CA ALA A 324 -11.01 12.68 -28.66
C ALA A 324 -11.82 11.44 -28.23
N ALA A 325 -11.60 10.96 -27.02
CA ALA A 325 -12.34 9.80 -26.49
C ALA A 325 -13.86 9.99 -26.48
N LEU A 326 -14.35 11.22 -26.24
CA LEU A 326 -15.79 11.52 -26.27
C LEU A 326 -16.33 11.72 -27.70
N THR A 327 -15.55 12.34 -28.59
CA THR A 327 -15.99 12.65 -29.95
C THR A 327 -15.87 11.46 -30.91
N GLU A 328 -14.92 10.55 -30.64
CA GLU A 328 -14.70 9.35 -31.42
C GLU A 328 -15.48 8.13 -30.91
N TYR A 329 -16.22 8.31 -29.79
CA TYR A 329 -17.01 7.22 -29.22
C TYR A 329 -18.10 6.76 -30.19
N VAL A 330 -18.03 5.50 -30.62
CA VAL A 330 -19.05 4.83 -31.41
C VAL A 330 -19.75 3.80 -30.53
N PRO A 331 -21.09 3.93 -30.31
CA PRO A 331 -21.84 2.92 -29.54
C PRO A 331 -21.61 1.49 -30.05
N GLY A 332 -21.22 0.57 -29.16
CA GLY A 332 -20.97 -0.82 -29.51
C GLY A 332 -19.59 -1.14 -30.07
N LYS A 333 -18.70 -0.17 -30.25
CA LYS A 333 -17.27 -0.40 -30.45
C LYS A 333 -16.52 -0.08 -29.16
N LEU A 334 -15.87 -1.08 -28.55
CA LEU A 334 -14.83 -0.84 -27.57
C LEU A 334 -13.73 -0.05 -28.29
N ILE A 335 -13.40 1.14 -27.77
CA ILE A 335 -12.21 1.86 -28.21
C ILE A 335 -11.02 1.00 -27.79
N GLN A 336 -10.34 0.44 -28.78
CA GLN A 336 -9.15 -0.39 -28.59
C GLN A 336 -7.94 0.49 -28.27
#